data_5c4c885c940164e6ee3f9388df98e892
#
_entry.id   5c4c885c940164e6ee3f9388df98e892
#
_cell.length_a   1.000
_cell.length_b   1.000
_cell.length_c   1.000
_cell.angle_alpha   90.00
_cell.angle_beta   90.00
_cell.angle_gamma   90.00
#
_symmetry.space_group_name_H-M   'P 1'
#
loop_
_entity.id
_entity.type
_entity.pdbx_description
1 polymer ?
#
loop_
_entity_poly.entity_id
_entity_poly.type
_entity_poly.pdbx_seq_one_letter_code
_entity_poly.pdbx_strand_id
1 'polypeptide(L)'
;MLNEIGIKAQKASLQIARLDTELKNKILLDMSEELLNNQENILKANLLDIENSKDLKLSTALTDRLTLNEERIVGMSNGLKKIIPLNDPVGEVTSSWTTDDGLLINKVRASFGVIGVIYEARPNVTSDVSGLCLKSGNAVILRGSSYCLDSNKVILQTLQNA
;
A
#
# COMPACT_ATOMS: atom_id res chain seq x y z
N MET A 1 -6.99 5.10 -20.58
CA MET A 1 -6.63 4.18 -19.47
C MET A 1 -5.60 4.76 -18.51
N LEU A 2 -4.32 5.01 -18.87
CA LEU A 2 -3.33 5.58 -17.91
C LEU A 2 -3.72 6.97 -17.40
N ASN A 3 -4.18 7.86 -18.27
CA ASN A 3 -4.66 9.20 -17.88
C ASN A 3 -5.83 9.12 -16.87
N GLU A 4 -6.75 8.19 -17.06
CA GLU A 4 -7.90 8.01 -16.15
C GLU A 4 -7.45 7.53 -14.76
N ILE A 5 -6.50 6.57 -14.72
CA ILE A 5 -5.89 6.12 -13.46
C ILE A 5 -5.21 7.29 -12.76
N GLY A 6 -4.43 8.08 -13.50
CA GLY A 6 -3.75 9.26 -12.96
C GLY A 6 -4.72 10.30 -12.39
N ILE A 7 -5.80 10.60 -13.10
CA ILE A 7 -6.83 11.54 -12.64
C ILE A 7 -7.54 11.00 -11.38
N LYS A 8 -7.90 9.71 -11.34
CA LYS A 8 -8.50 9.09 -10.16
C LYS A 8 -7.55 9.13 -8.95
N ALA A 9 -6.28 8.77 -9.16
CA ALA A 9 -5.27 8.80 -8.11
C ALA A 9 -5.04 10.23 -7.58
N GLN A 10 -5.01 11.24 -8.45
CA GLN A 10 -4.89 12.64 -8.06
C GLN A 10 -6.10 13.09 -7.22
N LYS A 11 -7.32 12.75 -7.61
CA LYS A 11 -8.51 13.06 -6.81
C LYS A 11 -8.47 12.36 -5.45
N ALA A 12 -8.10 11.09 -5.41
CA ALA A 12 -7.98 10.34 -4.17
C ALA A 12 -6.89 10.93 -3.25
N SER A 13 -5.76 11.36 -3.79
CA SER A 13 -4.67 11.94 -3.00
C SER A 13 -5.10 13.19 -2.23
N LEU A 14 -5.97 14.03 -2.82
CA LEU A 14 -6.52 15.22 -2.15
C LEU A 14 -7.44 14.86 -0.97
N GLN A 15 -8.09 13.71 -1.03
CA GLN A 15 -8.93 13.21 0.07
C GLN A 15 -8.06 12.58 1.16
N ILE A 16 -7.15 11.70 0.78
CA ILE A 16 -6.24 10.99 1.72
C ILE A 16 -5.38 11.97 2.52
N ALA A 17 -4.89 13.04 1.88
CA ALA A 17 -4.07 14.06 2.55
C ALA A 17 -4.82 14.82 3.69
N ARG A 18 -6.15 14.74 3.72
CA ARG A 18 -7.00 15.39 4.72
C ARG A 18 -7.48 14.46 5.83
N LEU A 19 -7.21 13.16 5.71
CA LEU A 19 -7.59 12.19 6.73
C LEU A 19 -6.77 12.45 8.00
N ASP A 20 -7.44 12.38 9.14
CA ASP A 20 -6.76 12.40 10.43
C ASP A 20 -6.06 11.05 10.71
N THR A 21 -5.21 11.06 11.71
CA THR A 21 -4.41 9.88 12.09
C THR A 21 -5.29 8.73 12.58
N GLU A 22 -6.40 9.01 13.28
CA GLU A 22 -7.29 7.99 13.82
C GLU A 22 -7.98 7.23 12.70
N LEU A 23 -8.49 7.94 11.70
CA LEU A 23 -9.15 7.31 10.55
C LEU A 23 -8.15 6.52 9.69
N LYS A 24 -6.93 7.05 9.47
CA LYS A 24 -5.86 6.28 8.78
C LYS A 24 -5.53 4.98 9.54
N ASN A 25 -5.42 5.06 10.87
CA ASN A 25 -5.14 3.89 11.69
C ASN A 25 -6.27 2.87 11.66
N LYS A 26 -7.53 3.33 11.68
CA LYS A 26 -8.70 2.47 11.54
C LYS A 26 -8.69 1.74 10.18
N ILE A 27 -8.51 2.47 9.08
CA ILE A 27 -8.44 1.86 7.74
C ILE A 27 -7.31 0.83 7.68
N LEU A 28 -6.12 1.11 8.23
CA LEU A 28 -5.02 0.15 8.29
C LEU A 28 -5.39 -1.12 9.07
N LEU A 29 -6.15 -0.99 10.15
CA LEU A 29 -6.65 -2.13 10.90
C LEU A 29 -7.65 -2.93 10.08
N ASP A 30 -8.65 -2.27 9.49
CA ASP A 30 -9.67 -2.89 8.65
C ASP A 30 -9.00 -3.62 7.45
N MET A 31 -8.03 -2.98 6.76
CA MET A 31 -7.22 -3.62 5.71
C MET A 31 -6.50 -4.88 6.20
N SER A 32 -5.96 -4.86 7.41
CA SER A 32 -5.25 -6.01 7.99
C SER A 32 -6.19 -7.18 8.28
N GLU A 33 -7.41 -6.90 8.73
CA GLU A 33 -8.45 -7.90 9.01
C GLU A 33 -9.01 -8.47 7.71
N GLU A 34 -9.27 -7.63 6.72
CA GLU A 34 -9.76 -8.06 5.41
C GLU A 34 -8.77 -8.99 4.67
N LEU A 35 -7.46 -8.80 4.83
CA LEU A 35 -6.48 -9.75 4.31
C LEU A 35 -6.65 -11.15 4.90
N LEU A 36 -6.96 -11.26 6.18
CA LEU A 36 -7.19 -12.54 6.84
C LEU A 36 -8.55 -13.14 6.45
N ASN A 37 -9.59 -12.31 6.39
CA ASN A 37 -10.94 -12.73 6.00
C ASN A 37 -10.98 -13.28 4.56
N ASN A 38 -10.18 -12.71 3.66
CA ASN A 38 -10.10 -13.12 2.25
C ASN A 38 -8.92 -14.05 1.92
N GLN A 39 -8.28 -14.63 2.93
CA GLN A 39 -7.09 -15.49 2.77
C GLN A 39 -7.26 -16.57 1.72
N GLU A 40 -8.39 -17.30 1.73
CA GLU A 40 -8.66 -18.37 0.75
C GLU A 40 -8.67 -17.85 -0.70
N ASN A 41 -9.30 -16.70 -0.95
CA ASN A 41 -9.37 -16.13 -2.30
C ASN A 41 -8.00 -15.66 -2.78
N ILE A 42 -7.20 -15.08 -1.87
CA ILE A 42 -5.82 -14.66 -2.17
C ILE A 42 -4.95 -15.88 -2.52
N LEU A 43 -5.06 -16.97 -1.73
CA LEU A 43 -4.32 -18.21 -2.01
C LEU A 43 -4.75 -18.86 -3.32
N LYS A 44 -6.04 -18.88 -3.64
CA LYS A 44 -6.54 -19.39 -4.94
C LYS A 44 -5.97 -18.59 -6.12
N ALA A 45 -5.97 -17.26 -6.03
CA ALA A 45 -5.40 -16.41 -7.07
C ALA A 45 -3.87 -16.62 -7.20
N ASN A 46 -3.18 -16.82 -6.09
CA ASN A 46 -1.74 -17.09 -6.10
C ASN A 46 -1.40 -18.46 -6.72
N LEU A 47 -2.20 -19.47 -6.49
CA LEU A 47 -2.05 -20.77 -7.15
C LEU A 47 -2.19 -20.64 -8.68
N LEU A 48 -3.12 -19.81 -9.18
CA LEU A 48 -3.25 -19.54 -10.61
C LEU A 48 -2.00 -18.86 -11.18
N ASP A 49 -1.46 -17.85 -10.48
CA ASP A 49 -0.22 -17.18 -10.90
C ASP A 49 0.97 -18.16 -10.95
N ILE A 50 1.09 -19.05 -9.95
CA ILE A 50 2.13 -20.09 -9.90
C ILE A 50 1.96 -21.06 -11.08
N GLU A 51 0.73 -21.48 -11.36
CA GLU A 51 0.42 -22.40 -12.44
C GLU A 51 0.75 -21.82 -13.81
N ASN A 52 0.32 -20.58 -14.06
CA ASN A 52 0.62 -19.82 -15.28
C ASN A 52 2.13 -19.56 -15.46
N SER A 53 2.89 -19.61 -14.37
CA SER A 53 4.34 -19.36 -14.39
C SER A 53 5.18 -20.61 -14.60
N LYS A 54 4.61 -21.83 -14.57
CA LYS A 54 5.36 -23.11 -14.71
C LYS A 54 6.13 -23.20 -16.02
N ASP A 55 5.53 -22.78 -17.12
CA ASP A 55 6.14 -22.85 -18.46
C ASP A 55 7.24 -21.80 -18.67
N LEU A 56 7.32 -20.79 -17.81
CA LEU A 56 8.24 -19.66 -17.92
C LEU A 56 9.62 -19.93 -17.33
N LYS A 57 9.86 -21.16 -16.81
CA LYS A 57 11.13 -21.59 -16.22
C LYS A 57 11.71 -20.58 -15.21
N LEU A 58 10.88 -20.06 -14.34
CA LEU A 58 11.30 -19.12 -13.30
C LEU A 58 12.38 -19.76 -12.41
N SER A 59 13.32 -18.94 -11.92
CA SER A 59 14.29 -19.41 -10.93
C SER A 59 13.59 -19.78 -9.62
N THR A 60 14.16 -20.73 -8.86
CA THR A 60 13.65 -21.14 -7.56
C THR A 60 13.43 -19.95 -6.63
N ALA A 61 14.36 -18.99 -6.64
CA ALA A 61 14.24 -17.75 -5.84
C ALA A 61 13.07 -16.87 -6.26
N LEU A 62 12.74 -16.80 -7.55
CA LEU A 62 11.61 -16.02 -8.05
C LEU A 62 10.30 -16.71 -7.72
N THR A 63 10.24 -18.04 -7.88
CA THR A 63 9.06 -18.84 -7.49
C THR A 63 8.78 -18.72 -6.00
N ASP A 64 9.81 -18.80 -5.13
CA ASP A 64 9.63 -18.61 -3.69
C ASP A 64 9.07 -17.22 -3.36
N ARG A 65 9.55 -16.16 -4.01
CA ARG A 65 9.05 -14.79 -3.81
C ARG A 65 7.61 -14.60 -4.27
N LEU A 66 7.22 -15.30 -5.34
CA LEU A 66 5.86 -15.28 -5.87
C LEU A 66 4.87 -16.01 -4.98
N THR A 67 5.31 -17.12 -4.36
CA THR A 67 4.44 -18.03 -3.61
C THR A 67 3.93 -17.37 -2.33
N LEU A 68 2.61 -17.40 -2.13
CA LEU A 68 1.96 -17.07 -0.87
C LEU A 68 1.53 -18.36 -0.17
N ASN A 69 1.51 -18.30 1.16
CA ASN A 69 0.92 -19.27 2.06
C ASN A 69 0.22 -18.52 3.19
N GLU A 70 -0.46 -19.24 4.07
CA GLU A 70 -1.19 -18.66 5.21
C GLU A 70 -0.27 -17.79 6.08
N GLU A 71 0.93 -18.29 6.40
CA GLU A 71 1.90 -17.57 7.23
C GLU A 71 2.31 -16.23 6.58
N ARG A 72 2.52 -16.22 5.26
CA ARG A 72 2.88 -14.99 4.52
C ARG A 72 1.72 -13.99 4.49
N ILE A 73 0.46 -14.44 4.40
CA ILE A 73 -0.71 -13.56 4.49
C ILE A 73 -0.86 -12.99 5.90
N VAL A 74 -0.68 -13.81 6.93
CA VAL A 74 -0.60 -13.33 8.32
C VAL A 74 0.54 -12.31 8.47
N GLY A 75 1.69 -12.55 7.82
CA GLY A 75 2.80 -11.61 7.76
C GLY A 75 2.42 -10.26 7.15
N MET A 76 1.64 -10.26 6.05
CA MET A 76 1.11 -9.04 5.40
C MET A 76 0.17 -8.28 6.34
N SER A 77 -0.78 -8.96 6.97
CA SER A 77 -1.67 -8.38 7.96
C SER A 77 -0.89 -7.74 9.12
N ASN A 78 0.07 -8.47 9.68
CA ASN A 78 0.93 -7.95 10.74
C ASN A 78 1.81 -6.77 10.27
N GLY A 79 2.21 -6.74 9.00
CA GLY A 79 2.90 -5.62 8.37
C GLY A 79 2.07 -4.34 8.45
N LEU A 80 0.79 -4.40 8.07
CA LEU A 80 -0.14 -3.27 8.19
C LEU A 80 -0.33 -2.83 9.65
N LYS A 81 -0.50 -3.78 10.57
CA LYS A 81 -0.62 -3.48 12.02
C LYS A 81 0.62 -2.76 12.58
N LYS A 82 1.82 -3.07 12.09
CA LYS A 82 3.06 -2.39 12.50
C LYS A 82 3.14 -0.94 12.03
N ILE A 83 2.41 -0.55 10.99
CA ILE A 83 2.35 0.83 10.51
C ILE A 83 1.46 1.70 11.43
N ILE A 84 0.46 1.12 12.09
CA ILE A 84 -0.50 1.85 12.95
C ILE A 84 0.19 2.70 14.02
N PRO A 85 1.12 2.17 14.84
CA PRO A 85 1.77 2.93 15.90
C PRO A 85 2.80 3.95 15.41
N LEU A 86 3.13 3.98 14.13
CA LEU A 86 4.06 4.97 13.60
C LEU A 86 3.45 6.36 13.66
N ASN A 87 4.28 7.37 13.90
CA ASN A 87 3.85 8.76 13.83
C ASN A 87 3.32 9.10 12.44
N ASP A 88 2.22 9.83 12.36
CA ASP A 88 1.73 10.38 11.12
C ASP A 88 2.66 11.53 10.68
N PRO A 89 3.30 11.44 9.52
CA PRO A 89 4.22 12.49 9.10
C PRO A 89 3.50 13.74 8.56
N VAL A 90 2.22 13.64 8.21
CA VAL A 90 1.48 14.77 7.61
C VAL A 90 1.11 15.76 8.70
N GLY A 91 1.49 17.03 8.49
CA GLY A 91 1.24 18.09 9.45
C GLY A 91 2.35 18.25 10.53
N GLU A 92 3.37 17.38 10.55
CA GLU A 92 4.50 17.51 11.48
C GLU A 92 5.28 18.81 11.21
N VAL A 93 5.42 19.65 12.24
CA VAL A 93 6.25 20.85 12.18
C VAL A 93 7.71 20.46 12.41
N THR A 94 8.54 20.58 11.36
CA THR A 94 9.97 20.20 11.42
C THR A 94 10.87 21.32 11.89
N SER A 95 10.46 22.58 11.73
CA SER A 95 11.11 23.76 12.27
C SER A 95 10.13 24.91 12.38
N SER A 96 10.39 25.82 13.32
CA SER A 96 9.60 27.04 13.54
C SER A 96 10.53 28.18 13.92
N TRP A 97 10.27 29.40 13.39
CA TRP A 97 11.00 30.61 13.75
C TRP A 97 10.11 31.84 13.58
N THR A 98 10.45 32.88 14.29
CA THR A 98 9.79 34.18 14.18
C THR A 98 10.70 35.15 13.44
N THR A 99 10.13 35.88 12.48
CA THR A 99 10.86 36.95 11.75
C THR A 99 10.98 38.21 12.61
N ASP A 100 11.84 39.17 12.21
CA ASP A 100 12.08 40.40 12.98
C ASP A 100 10.80 41.27 13.10
N ASP A 101 9.89 41.17 12.16
CA ASP A 101 8.56 41.80 12.14
C ASP A 101 7.47 41.04 12.88
N GLY A 102 7.83 39.91 13.56
CA GLY A 102 6.92 39.15 14.44
C GLY A 102 6.09 38.06 13.75
N LEU A 103 6.33 37.76 12.48
CA LEU A 103 5.63 36.68 11.78
C LEU A 103 6.18 35.30 12.20
N LEU A 104 5.30 34.42 12.69
CA LEU A 104 5.66 33.03 12.98
C LEU A 104 5.63 32.19 11.70
N ILE A 105 6.75 31.59 11.34
CA ILE A 105 6.88 30.71 10.18
C ILE A 105 7.12 29.28 10.65
N ASN A 106 6.30 28.34 10.14
CA ASN A 106 6.43 26.90 10.40
C ASN A 106 6.77 26.16 9.10
N LYS A 107 7.78 25.31 9.14
CA LYS A 107 8.04 24.32 8.10
C LYS A 107 7.30 23.02 8.43
N VAL A 108 6.31 22.68 7.62
CA VAL A 108 5.38 21.58 7.85
C VAL A 108 5.58 20.47 6.81
N ARG A 109 5.56 19.21 7.22
CA ARG A 109 5.55 18.07 6.28
C ARG A 109 4.19 17.95 5.61
N ALA A 110 4.21 17.73 4.29
CA ALA A 110 3.01 17.46 3.49
C ALA A 110 3.19 16.13 2.72
N SER A 111 2.08 15.53 2.31
CA SER A 111 2.10 14.38 1.40
C SER A 111 2.64 14.76 0.02
N PHE A 112 3.24 13.79 -0.70
CA PHE A 112 3.67 13.98 -2.10
C PHE A 112 2.49 14.04 -3.07
N GLY A 113 1.36 13.45 -2.70
CA GLY A 113 0.16 13.34 -3.52
C GLY A 113 0.00 11.94 -4.10
N VAL A 114 0.57 11.65 -5.26
CA VAL A 114 0.48 10.33 -5.93
C VAL A 114 1.86 9.71 -6.05
N ILE A 115 2.01 8.48 -5.57
CA ILE A 115 3.24 7.70 -5.65
C ILE A 115 3.05 6.55 -6.63
N GLY A 116 3.89 6.45 -7.65
CA GLY A 116 3.96 5.29 -8.54
C GLY A 116 5.00 4.28 -8.04
N VAL A 117 4.61 3.01 -7.89
CA VAL A 117 5.51 1.96 -7.43
C VAL A 117 5.54 0.82 -8.43
N ILE A 118 6.75 0.50 -8.92
CA ILE A 118 7.01 -0.61 -9.83
C ILE A 118 7.77 -1.67 -9.06
N TYR A 119 7.27 -2.91 -9.08
CA TYR A 119 7.86 -4.03 -8.34
C TYR A 119 7.73 -5.35 -9.11
N GLU A 120 8.60 -6.30 -8.75
CA GLU A 120 8.65 -7.63 -9.37
C GLU A 120 7.59 -8.58 -8.76
N ALA A 121 7.84 -9.89 -8.89
CA ALA A 121 6.97 -10.98 -8.42
C ALA A 121 6.99 -11.10 -6.88
N ARG A 122 6.38 -10.14 -6.21
CA ARG A 122 6.24 -10.07 -4.74
C ARG A 122 4.85 -9.56 -4.38
N PRO A 123 3.83 -10.43 -4.31
CA PRO A 123 2.46 -10.01 -4.04
C PRO A 123 2.29 -9.23 -2.72
N ASN A 124 3.10 -9.52 -1.70
CA ASN A 124 3.08 -8.80 -0.41
C ASN A 124 3.38 -7.30 -0.54
N VAL A 125 4.15 -6.89 -1.55
CA VAL A 125 4.47 -5.46 -1.76
C VAL A 125 3.20 -4.66 -2.02
N THR A 126 2.16 -5.28 -2.60
CA THR A 126 0.86 -4.63 -2.82
C THR A 126 0.26 -4.11 -1.51
N SER A 127 0.26 -4.90 -0.43
CA SER A 127 -0.25 -4.48 0.88
C SER A 127 0.70 -3.53 1.61
N ASP A 128 2.00 -3.86 1.61
CA ASP A 128 3.00 -3.09 2.35
C ASP A 128 3.04 -1.62 1.87
N VAL A 129 3.12 -1.43 0.55
CA VAL A 129 3.17 -0.09 -0.05
C VAL A 129 1.84 0.65 0.09
N SER A 130 0.71 -0.05 -0.04
CA SER A 130 -0.61 0.58 0.15
C SER A 130 -0.76 1.14 1.57
N GLY A 131 -0.36 0.36 2.58
CA GLY A 131 -0.40 0.81 3.97
C GLY A 131 0.52 2.01 4.26
N LEU A 132 1.77 1.96 3.76
CA LEU A 132 2.72 3.06 3.94
C LEU A 132 2.26 4.34 3.23
N CYS A 133 1.72 4.24 2.01
CA CYS A 133 1.18 5.38 1.27
C CYS A 133 -0.02 5.98 2.00
N LEU A 134 -0.97 5.17 2.47
CA LEU A 134 -2.12 5.62 3.24
C LEU A 134 -1.68 6.38 4.51
N LYS A 135 -0.77 5.79 5.31
CA LYS A 135 -0.26 6.42 6.53
C LYS A 135 0.40 7.76 6.27
N SER A 136 1.15 7.88 5.18
CA SER A 136 1.85 9.11 4.78
C SER A 136 0.99 10.06 3.92
N GLY A 137 -0.32 9.83 3.83
CA GLY A 137 -1.27 10.73 3.17
C GLY A 137 -1.18 10.74 1.64
N ASN A 138 -0.70 9.66 1.02
CA ASN A 138 -0.51 9.57 -0.42
C ASN A 138 -1.44 8.54 -1.06
N ALA A 139 -1.93 8.83 -2.27
CA ALA A 139 -2.48 7.82 -3.15
C ALA A 139 -1.36 7.03 -3.83
N VAL A 140 -1.60 5.78 -4.19
CA VAL A 140 -0.61 4.93 -4.83
C VAL A 140 -1.13 4.37 -6.15
N ILE A 141 -0.26 4.32 -7.16
CA ILE A 141 -0.45 3.58 -8.41
C ILE A 141 0.54 2.42 -8.40
N LEU A 142 0.02 1.20 -8.41
CA LEU A 142 0.81 -0.02 -8.32
C LEU A 142 1.03 -0.65 -9.70
N ARG A 143 2.28 -0.97 -10.04
CA ARG A 143 2.67 -1.70 -11.22
C ARG A 143 3.48 -2.94 -10.84
N GLY A 144 2.80 -4.02 -10.51
CA GLY A 144 3.42 -5.31 -10.25
C GLY A 144 3.80 -6.05 -11.54
N SER A 145 4.53 -7.15 -11.37
CA SER A 145 4.88 -8.07 -12.46
C SER A 145 3.63 -8.78 -13.01
N SER A 146 3.69 -9.19 -14.29
CA SER A 146 2.69 -10.07 -14.90
C SER A 146 2.65 -11.46 -14.23
N TYR A 147 3.72 -11.88 -13.58
CA TYR A 147 3.80 -13.16 -12.88
C TYR A 147 2.92 -13.26 -11.63
N CYS A 148 2.48 -12.15 -11.06
CA CYS A 148 1.64 -12.09 -9.86
C CYS A 148 0.38 -11.23 -10.09
N LEU A 149 -0.13 -11.22 -11.31
CA LEU A 149 -1.22 -10.32 -11.70
C LEU A 149 -2.53 -10.65 -10.96
N ASP A 150 -2.87 -11.92 -10.86
CA ASP A 150 -4.12 -12.38 -10.25
C ASP A 150 -4.06 -12.20 -8.73
N SER A 151 -2.94 -12.56 -8.09
CA SER A 151 -2.68 -12.27 -6.67
C SER A 151 -2.80 -10.77 -6.37
N ASN A 152 -2.13 -9.93 -7.16
CA ASN A 152 -2.13 -8.49 -6.93
C ASN A 152 -3.52 -7.87 -7.07
N LYS A 153 -4.34 -8.34 -8.04
CA LYS A 153 -5.72 -7.89 -8.22
C LYS A 153 -6.59 -8.23 -7.01
N VAL A 154 -6.52 -9.47 -6.54
CA VAL A 154 -7.32 -9.93 -5.41
C VAL A 154 -6.87 -9.23 -4.13
N ILE A 155 -5.57 -9.09 -3.88
CA ILE A 155 -5.06 -8.33 -2.73
C ILE A 155 -5.55 -6.88 -2.79
N LEU A 156 -5.39 -6.19 -3.93
CA LEU A 156 -5.83 -4.82 -4.09
C LEU A 156 -7.34 -4.68 -3.83
N GLN A 157 -8.16 -5.58 -4.40
CA GLN A 157 -9.60 -5.58 -4.18
C GLN A 157 -9.95 -5.77 -2.70
N THR A 158 -9.25 -6.67 -2.02
CA THR A 158 -9.41 -6.92 -0.57
C THR A 158 -9.12 -5.64 0.23
N LEU A 159 -8.00 -4.95 -0.09
CA LEU A 159 -7.64 -3.70 0.60
C LEU A 159 -8.59 -2.53 0.28
N GLN A 160 -9.29 -2.55 -0.87
CA GLN A 160 -10.26 -1.52 -1.24
C GLN A 160 -11.65 -1.73 -0.60
N ASN A 161 -11.93 -2.93 -0.11
CA ASN A 161 -13.18 -3.26 0.57
C ASN A 161 -13.16 -2.90 2.08
N ALA A 162 -11.98 -2.62 2.61
CA ALA A 162 -11.74 -2.14 3.97
C ALA A 162 -12.08 -0.66 4.09
#